data_98e5f72620bf05db770a8bf84aa44156
#
_entry.id   98e5f72620bf05db770a8bf84aa44156
#
_cell.length_a   1.000
_cell.length_b   1.000
_cell.length_c   1.000
_cell.angle_alpha   90.00
_cell.angle_beta   90.00
_cell.angle_gamma   90.00
#
_symmetry.space_group_name_H-M   'P 1'
#
loop_
_entity.id
_entity.type
_entity.pdbx_description
1 polymer ?
#
loop_
_entity_poly.entity_id
_entity_poly.type
_entity_poly.pdbx_seq_one_letter_code
_entity_poly.pdbx_strand_id
1 'polypeptide(L)'
;MVKRVNLALQGGGAHGAFTWGVLDRMLEDDSLEIAAITGTSAGALNGAAFKAGMARDGRTGAKQALDTLWAQMGAVGDLRMANWIAGFDAGPLLNVLKMAAPFSPLEAVSQAISPYSYGPFYRNPLRQVVDRFDFDEVCADTGPELYICATSVQTGKVRVFSGTDISTDAILASACLPNIFQAIEIPDPETGARDAYWDGGYTGNPALFPLFRHDLPDDLIVVNINPLVREDVPKTAHDIQNRVNEISFNSSLLRELRAISFVQRLLAEGTVERGRMKRALVHMI
;
A
#
# COMPACT_ATOMS: atom_id res chain seq x y z
N MET A 1 10.76 -8.81 -28.25
CA MET A 1 9.52 -9.45 -27.74
C MET A 1 9.19 -8.78 -26.42
N VAL A 2 8.00 -8.20 -26.30
CA VAL A 2 7.59 -7.53 -25.05
C VAL A 2 7.23 -8.61 -24.02
N LYS A 3 7.81 -8.51 -22.83
CA LYS A 3 7.53 -9.38 -21.69
C LYS A 3 6.43 -8.75 -20.84
N ARG A 4 5.28 -9.42 -20.74
CA ARG A 4 4.19 -9.02 -19.85
C ARG A 4 4.44 -9.56 -18.44
N VAL A 5 4.25 -8.70 -17.42
CA VAL A 5 4.45 -9.05 -16.00
C VAL A 5 3.34 -8.45 -15.14
N ASN A 6 3.12 -9.03 -13.96
CA ASN A 6 2.29 -8.45 -12.92
C ASN A 6 3.15 -7.81 -11.84
N LEU A 7 2.65 -6.76 -11.20
CA LEU A 7 3.30 -6.10 -10.07
C LEU A 7 2.53 -6.30 -8.78
N ALA A 8 3.26 -6.49 -7.69
CA ALA A 8 2.76 -6.52 -6.33
C ALA A 8 3.53 -5.51 -5.49
N LEU A 9 2.87 -4.40 -5.12
CA LEU A 9 3.48 -3.23 -4.51
C LEU A 9 3.15 -3.18 -3.02
N GLN A 10 4.16 -3.42 -2.16
CA GLN A 10 3.98 -3.36 -0.72
C GLN A 10 3.64 -1.96 -0.21
N GLY A 11 2.85 -1.92 0.87
CA GLY A 11 2.68 -0.76 1.74
C GLY A 11 3.81 -0.65 2.75
N GLY A 12 4.13 0.58 3.16
CA GLY A 12 5.21 0.88 4.11
C GLY A 12 5.47 2.39 4.24
N GLY A 13 4.45 3.22 4.08
CA GLY A 13 4.53 4.66 4.28
C GLY A 13 5.56 5.32 3.35
N ALA A 14 6.47 6.10 3.93
CA ALA A 14 7.50 6.85 3.19
C ALA A 14 8.45 5.95 2.37
N HIS A 15 8.61 4.67 2.74
CA HIS A 15 9.39 3.71 1.97
C HIS A 15 8.78 3.41 0.58
N GLY A 16 7.55 3.79 0.34
CA GLY A 16 6.93 3.76 -0.99
C GLY A 16 7.66 4.61 -2.05
N ALA A 17 8.54 5.53 -1.64
CA ALA A 17 9.43 6.24 -2.56
C ALA A 17 10.42 5.29 -3.27
N PHE A 18 10.82 4.18 -2.63
CA PHE A 18 11.59 3.13 -3.28
C PHE A 18 10.77 2.49 -4.41
N THR A 19 9.49 2.19 -4.15
CA THR A 19 8.56 1.68 -5.17
C THR A 19 8.45 2.63 -6.35
N TRP A 20 8.36 3.95 -6.10
CA TRP A 20 8.41 4.95 -7.17
C TRP A 20 9.67 4.82 -8.03
N GLY A 21 10.87 4.75 -7.42
CA GLY A 21 12.12 4.57 -8.16
C GLY A 21 12.16 3.28 -9.00
N VAL A 22 11.61 2.17 -8.47
CA VAL A 22 11.49 0.91 -9.22
C VAL A 22 10.55 1.08 -10.42
N LEU A 23 9.38 1.68 -10.23
CA LEU A 23 8.41 1.91 -11.31
C LEU A 23 8.97 2.86 -12.37
N ASP A 24 9.65 3.94 -11.95
CA ASP A 24 10.30 4.87 -12.86
C ASP A 24 11.34 4.17 -13.76
N ARG A 25 12.18 3.31 -13.15
CA ARG A 25 13.15 2.51 -13.92
C ARG A 25 12.48 1.50 -14.85
N MET A 26 11.38 0.86 -14.43
CA MET A 26 10.63 -0.06 -15.29
C MET A 26 10.01 0.65 -16.50
N LEU A 27 9.58 1.91 -16.33
CA LEU A 27 9.03 2.72 -17.42
C LEU A 27 10.07 3.09 -18.48
N GLU A 28 11.36 2.95 -18.22
CA GLU A 28 12.43 3.14 -19.21
C GLU A 28 12.68 1.91 -20.10
N ASP A 29 12.12 0.76 -19.74
CA ASP A 29 12.34 -0.50 -20.46
C ASP A 29 11.13 -0.83 -21.35
N ASP A 30 11.26 -0.55 -22.65
CA ASP A 30 10.21 -0.82 -23.64
C ASP A 30 9.97 -2.33 -23.87
N SER A 31 10.83 -3.19 -23.35
CA SER A 31 10.64 -4.63 -23.41
C SER A 31 9.70 -5.17 -22.34
N LEU A 32 9.29 -4.33 -21.37
CA LEU A 32 8.36 -4.69 -20.31
C LEU A 32 6.98 -4.06 -20.53
N GLU A 33 5.93 -4.85 -20.28
CA GLU A 33 4.54 -4.41 -20.21
C GLU A 33 3.93 -4.87 -18.87
N ILE A 34 3.35 -3.92 -18.13
CA ILE A 34 2.65 -4.23 -16.88
C ILE A 34 1.20 -4.58 -17.20
N ALA A 35 0.80 -5.82 -16.88
CA ALA A 35 -0.55 -6.32 -17.16
C ALA A 35 -1.52 -6.02 -16.01
N ALA A 36 -1.07 -6.19 -14.76
CA ALA A 36 -1.87 -5.92 -13.58
C ALA A 36 -0.99 -5.49 -12.41
N ILE A 37 -1.57 -4.71 -11.50
CA ILE A 37 -0.93 -4.21 -10.28
C ILE A 37 -1.83 -4.54 -9.10
N THR A 38 -1.30 -5.16 -8.05
CA THR A 38 -1.92 -5.19 -6.73
C THR A 38 -1.10 -4.32 -5.79
N GLY A 39 -1.75 -3.48 -5.00
CA GLY A 39 -1.06 -2.55 -4.12
C GLY A 39 -1.77 -2.33 -2.79
N THR A 40 -0.98 -2.02 -1.76
CA THR A 40 -1.46 -1.72 -0.41
C THR A 40 -0.82 -0.44 0.09
N SER A 41 -1.61 0.44 0.72
CA SER A 41 -1.08 1.66 1.36
C SER A 41 -0.28 2.52 0.36
N ALA A 42 1.01 2.78 0.62
CA ALA A 42 1.89 3.46 -0.33
C ALA A 42 1.97 2.74 -1.68
N GLY A 43 1.88 1.40 -1.71
CA GLY A 43 1.79 0.62 -2.94
C GLY A 43 0.49 0.86 -3.71
N ALA A 44 -0.64 1.09 -3.01
CA ALA A 44 -1.90 1.47 -3.64
C ALA A 44 -1.85 2.87 -4.27
N LEU A 45 -1.23 3.84 -3.58
CA LEU A 45 -1.00 5.19 -4.10
C LEU A 45 -0.13 5.18 -5.36
N ASN A 46 1.00 4.46 -5.32
CA ASN A 46 1.88 4.29 -6.48
C ASN A 46 1.15 3.59 -7.64
N GLY A 47 0.40 2.52 -7.36
CA GLY A 47 -0.37 1.79 -8.36
C GLY A 47 -1.45 2.65 -9.02
N ALA A 48 -2.17 3.46 -8.24
CA ALA A 48 -3.19 4.37 -8.76
C ALA A 48 -2.58 5.49 -9.62
N ALA A 49 -1.48 6.11 -9.19
CA ALA A 49 -0.75 7.12 -9.97
C ALA A 49 -0.22 6.53 -11.27
N PHE A 50 0.40 5.34 -11.20
CA PHE A 50 0.89 4.63 -12.38
C PHE A 50 -0.23 4.34 -13.38
N LYS A 51 -1.34 3.76 -12.91
CA LYS A 51 -2.51 3.42 -13.72
C LYS A 51 -3.12 4.65 -14.40
N ALA A 52 -3.40 5.71 -13.63
CA ALA A 52 -3.95 6.95 -14.17
C ALA A 52 -3.04 7.56 -15.24
N GLY A 53 -1.74 7.64 -14.96
CA GLY A 53 -0.78 8.16 -15.92
C GLY A 53 -0.66 7.31 -17.18
N MET A 54 -0.68 5.98 -17.06
CA MET A 54 -0.68 5.06 -18.22
C MET A 54 -1.93 5.22 -19.08
N ALA A 55 -3.10 5.42 -18.46
CA ALA A 55 -4.36 5.64 -19.18
C ALA A 55 -4.37 6.97 -19.94
N ARG A 56 -3.77 8.03 -19.35
CA ARG A 56 -3.74 9.38 -19.92
C ARG A 56 -2.73 9.55 -21.06
N ASP A 57 -1.49 9.16 -20.87
CA ASP A 57 -0.38 9.40 -21.82
C ASP A 57 0.71 8.31 -21.77
N GLY A 58 0.30 7.06 -21.52
CA GLY A 58 1.21 5.93 -21.48
C GLY A 58 2.35 6.11 -20.47
N ARG A 59 3.56 5.68 -20.84
CA ARG A 59 4.74 5.70 -19.96
C ARG A 59 5.12 7.10 -19.48
N THR A 60 5.02 8.10 -20.35
CA THR A 60 5.30 9.52 -20.02
C THR A 60 4.30 10.01 -18.96
N GLY A 61 3.02 9.74 -19.16
CA GLY A 61 1.98 10.09 -18.22
C GLY A 61 2.17 9.40 -16.86
N ALA A 62 2.59 8.12 -16.87
CA ALA A 62 2.86 7.37 -15.63
C ALA A 62 4.04 7.99 -14.84
N LYS A 63 5.15 8.36 -15.50
CA LYS A 63 6.27 9.07 -14.85
C LYS A 63 5.81 10.37 -14.21
N GLN A 64 5.09 11.21 -14.96
CA GLN A 64 4.59 12.50 -14.48
C GLN A 64 3.61 12.35 -13.30
N ALA A 65 2.73 11.34 -13.33
CA ALA A 65 1.78 11.08 -12.26
C ALA A 65 2.48 10.64 -10.96
N LEU A 66 3.50 9.78 -11.07
CA LEU A 66 4.33 9.35 -9.94
C LEU A 66 5.14 10.51 -9.36
N ASP A 67 5.79 11.33 -10.18
CA ASP A 67 6.51 12.54 -9.75
C ASP A 67 5.57 13.49 -8.99
N THR A 68 4.38 13.74 -9.55
CA THR A 68 3.37 14.61 -8.94
C THR A 68 2.90 14.06 -7.59
N LEU A 69 2.63 12.75 -7.49
CA LEU A 69 2.25 12.09 -6.25
C LEU A 69 3.32 12.33 -5.17
N TRP A 70 4.59 12.04 -5.46
CA TRP A 70 5.66 12.13 -4.46
C TRP A 70 6.05 13.55 -4.12
N ALA A 71 5.93 14.50 -5.06
CA ALA A 71 6.05 15.93 -4.74
C ALA A 71 4.96 16.39 -3.75
N GLN A 72 3.73 15.93 -3.90
CA GLN A 72 2.63 16.22 -2.98
C GLN A 72 2.82 15.53 -1.63
N MET A 73 3.28 14.28 -1.61
CA MET A 73 3.59 13.54 -0.37
C MET A 73 4.73 14.23 0.40
N GLY A 74 5.75 14.75 -0.28
CA GLY A 74 6.83 15.55 0.31
C GLY A 74 6.27 16.84 0.95
N ALA A 75 5.39 17.55 0.26
CA ALA A 75 4.77 18.76 0.78
C ALA A 75 3.90 18.49 2.03
N VAL A 76 3.17 17.37 2.06
CA VAL A 76 2.41 16.93 3.25
C VAL A 76 3.37 16.56 4.40
N GLY A 77 4.49 15.92 4.09
CA GLY A 77 5.54 15.61 5.06
C GLY A 77 6.25 16.84 5.62
N ASP A 78 6.51 17.85 4.80
CA ASP A 78 7.14 19.12 5.19
C ASP A 78 6.22 20.01 6.01
N LEU A 79 4.90 19.94 5.80
CA LEU A 79 3.90 20.57 6.69
C LEU A 79 3.88 19.92 8.07
N ARG A 80 4.82 19.00 8.31
CA ARG A 80 5.06 18.25 9.54
C ARG A 80 3.77 17.74 10.16
N MET A 81 3.58 16.43 10.16
CA MET A 81 2.59 15.76 11.01
C MET A 81 2.60 16.33 12.46
N ALA A 82 3.73 16.91 12.91
CA ALA A 82 3.85 17.61 14.17
C ALA A 82 2.94 18.84 14.29
N ASN A 83 2.72 19.62 13.24
CA ASN A 83 1.80 20.77 13.29
C ASN A 83 0.33 20.34 13.25
N TRP A 84 0.05 19.20 12.61
CA TRP A 84 -1.30 18.64 12.57
C TRP A 84 -1.70 17.97 13.90
N ILE A 85 -0.77 17.30 14.59
CA ILE A 85 -0.97 16.74 15.93
C ILE A 85 -1.05 17.85 16.98
N ALA A 86 -0.37 18.98 16.79
CA ALA A 86 -0.25 20.00 17.81
C ALA A 86 -1.41 21.01 17.83
N GLY A 87 -2.19 21.20 16.73
CA GLY A 87 -3.25 22.23 16.71
C GLY A 87 -2.83 23.60 17.34
N PHE A 88 -1.57 23.71 17.77
CA PHE A 88 -0.90 24.80 18.41
C PHE A 88 0.51 24.94 17.85
N ASP A 89 0.96 26.15 17.65
CA ASP A 89 2.30 26.51 17.20
C ASP A 89 3.36 26.19 18.28
N ALA A 90 3.62 24.91 18.50
CA ALA A 90 4.60 24.40 19.47
C ALA A 90 5.96 24.03 18.83
N GLY A 91 6.20 24.41 17.58
CA GLY A 91 7.37 24.02 16.80
C GLY A 91 8.72 24.20 17.49
N PRO A 92 9.01 25.36 18.11
CA PRO A 92 10.28 25.56 18.84
C PRO A 92 10.39 24.73 20.12
N LEU A 93 9.28 24.60 20.87
CA LEU A 93 9.25 23.87 22.15
C LEU A 93 9.39 22.35 21.94
N LEU A 94 8.78 21.80 20.89
CA LEU A 94 8.88 20.39 20.52
C LEU A 94 10.31 19.98 20.12
N ASN A 95 11.05 20.87 19.44
CA ASN A 95 12.44 20.60 19.09
C ASN A 95 13.36 20.59 20.32
N VAL A 96 13.13 21.46 21.28
CA VAL A 96 13.88 21.50 22.55
C VAL A 96 13.56 20.27 23.41
N LEU A 97 12.30 19.83 23.46
CA LEU A 97 11.89 18.63 24.19
C LEU A 97 12.42 17.33 23.55
N LYS A 98 12.48 17.25 22.21
CA LYS A 98 13.10 16.11 21.50
C LYS A 98 14.62 15.99 21.75
N MET A 99 15.29 17.09 21.97
CA MET A 99 16.74 17.10 22.31
C MET A 99 17.02 16.78 23.81
N ALA A 100 16.04 16.97 24.69
CA ALA A 100 16.23 16.89 26.14
C ALA A 100 15.84 15.53 26.76
N ALA A 101 15.12 14.65 26.09
CA ALA A 101 14.71 13.37 26.66
C ALA A 101 14.58 12.24 25.61
N PRO A 102 15.33 11.13 25.76
CA PRO A 102 15.19 9.94 24.92
C PRO A 102 13.84 9.21 25.10
N PHE A 103 13.05 9.61 26.08
CA PHE A 103 11.66 9.16 26.32
C PHE A 103 10.78 10.40 26.49
N SER A 104 10.27 10.93 25.37
CA SER A 104 9.32 12.04 25.45
C SER A 104 7.99 11.53 25.99
N PRO A 105 7.47 12.07 27.13
CA PRO A 105 6.10 11.82 27.57
C PRO A 105 5.06 12.12 26.49
N LEU A 106 5.41 13.00 25.55
CA LEU A 106 4.58 13.39 24.43
C LEU A 106 4.43 12.28 23.37
N GLU A 107 5.46 11.45 23.13
CA GLU A 107 5.35 10.25 22.27
C GLU A 107 4.47 9.19 22.91
N ALA A 108 4.61 8.97 24.22
CA ALA A 108 3.73 8.05 24.95
C ALA A 108 2.28 8.54 24.97
N VAL A 109 2.07 9.85 25.10
CA VAL A 109 0.73 10.47 25.03
C VAL A 109 0.15 10.40 23.60
N SER A 110 0.95 10.62 22.56
CA SER A 110 0.48 10.51 21.17
C SER A 110 0.08 9.09 20.78
N GLN A 111 0.73 8.07 21.34
CA GLN A 111 0.34 6.66 21.17
C GLN A 111 -0.89 6.27 22.01
N ALA A 112 -1.19 7.03 23.07
CA ALA A 112 -2.36 6.79 23.93
C ALA A 112 -3.62 7.53 23.47
N ILE A 113 -3.51 8.49 22.54
CA ILE A 113 -4.66 9.26 22.06
C ILE A 113 -5.23 8.61 20.80
N SER A 114 -6.45 8.15 20.89
CA SER A 114 -7.20 7.62 19.76
C SER A 114 -7.44 8.71 18.69
N PRO A 115 -7.32 8.40 17.38
CA PRO A 115 -7.71 9.34 16.31
C PRO A 115 -9.15 9.86 16.43
N TYR A 116 -10.02 9.12 17.11
CA TYR A 116 -11.41 9.52 17.37
C TYR A 116 -11.53 10.62 18.42
N SER A 117 -10.49 10.90 19.20
CA SER A 117 -10.49 12.00 20.19
C SER A 117 -10.51 13.39 19.53
N TYR A 118 -10.18 13.49 18.24
CA TYR A 118 -10.26 14.76 17.49
C TYR A 118 -11.69 15.15 17.12
N GLY A 119 -12.67 14.25 17.29
CA GLY A 119 -14.08 14.52 17.06
C GLY A 119 -14.35 15.12 15.66
N PRO A 120 -15.20 16.16 15.55
CA PRO A 120 -15.58 16.73 14.26
C PRO A 120 -14.46 17.52 13.56
N PHE A 121 -13.35 17.77 14.24
CA PHE A 121 -12.18 18.48 13.67
C PHE A 121 -11.21 17.54 12.97
N TYR A 122 -11.43 16.21 13.04
CA TYR A 122 -10.60 15.24 12.33
C TYR A 122 -10.69 15.45 10.82
N ARG A 123 -9.52 15.51 10.19
CA ARG A 123 -9.38 15.49 8.71
C ARG A 123 -8.23 14.55 8.34
N ASN A 124 -8.48 13.63 7.42
CA ASN A 124 -7.42 12.76 6.89
C ASN A 124 -6.52 13.58 5.94
N PRO A 125 -5.23 13.80 6.27
CA PRO A 125 -4.35 14.62 5.43
C PRO A 125 -4.06 14.01 4.05
N LEU A 126 -4.15 12.68 3.91
CA LEU A 126 -3.96 12.01 2.63
C LEU A 126 -5.10 12.28 1.65
N ARG A 127 -6.29 12.67 2.14
CA ARG A 127 -7.43 12.98 1.28
C ARG A 127 -7.12 14.06 0.25
N GLN A 128 -6.38 15.10 0.65
CA GLN A 128 -5.99 16.18 -0.25
C GLN A 128 -5.09 15.72 -1.41
N VAL A 129 -4.33 14.65 -1.21
CA VAL A 129 -3.49 14.04 -2.25
C VAL A 129 -4.35 13.13 -3.13
N VAL A 130 -5.16 12.27 -2.50
CA VAL A 130 -5.95 11.26 -3.21
C VAL A 130 -7.09 11.87 -4.03
N ASP A 131 -7.73 12.95 -3.54
CA ASP A 131 -8.78 13.67 -4.28
C ASP A 131 -8.28 14.35 -5.57
N ARG A 132 -6.96 14.38 -5.80
CA ARG A 132 -6.38 14.90 -7.05
C ARG A 132 -6.20 13.85 -8.14
N PHE A 133 -6.40 12.58 -7.81
CA PHE A 133 -6.41 11.55 -8.83
C PHE A 133 -7.63 11.72 -9.74
N ASP A 134 -7.41 11.56 -11.04
CA ASP A 134 -8.50 11.41 -11.98
C ASP A 134 -9.01 9.97 -11.93
N PHE A 135 -10.16 9.76 -11.30
CA PHE A 135 -10.72 8.43 -11.13
C PHE A 135 -11.27 7.84 -12.43
N ASP A 136 -11.58 8.66 -13.43
CA ASP A 136 -11.92 8.15 -14.76
C ASP A 136 -10.69 7.47 -15.39
N GLU A 137 -9.49 8.03 -15.18
CA GLU A 137 -8.22 7.41 -15.61
C GLU A 137 -7.84 6.19 -14.75
N VAL A 138 -7.98 6.28 -13.41
CA VAL A 138 -7.67 5.18 -12.49
C VAL A 138 -8.55 3.96 -12.77
N CYS A 139 -9.84 4.17 -13.07
CA CYS A 139 -10.81 3.12 -13.33
C CYS A 139 -10.94 2.75 -14.81
N ALA A 140 -10.15 3.38 -15.70
CA ALA A 140 -10.22 3.11 -17.15
C ALA A 140 -9.93 1.64 -17.48
N ASP A 141 -10.54 1.11 -18.52
CA ASP A 141 -10.28 -0.24 -19.03
C ASP A 141 -8.91 -0.35 -19.73
N THR A 142 -8.27 0.79 -20.05
CA THR A 142 -6.94 0.87 -20.69
C THR A 142 -5.81 0.82 -19.67
N GLY A 143 -4.64 0.29 -20.05
CA GLY A 143 -3.48 0.13 -19.16
C GLY A 143 -3.61 -1.10 -18.24
N PRO A 144 -2.77 -1.22 -17.17
CA PRO A 144 -2.80 -2.36 -16.29
C PRO A 144 -4.07 -2.42 -15.44
N GLU A 145 -4.56 -3.62 -15.12
CA GLU A 145 -5.59 -3.79 -14.10
C GLU A 145 -5.05 -3.35 -12.74
N LEU A 146 -5.90 -2.76 -11.89
CA LEU A 146 -5.50 -2.30 -10.57
C LEU A 146 -6.35 -2.95 -9.48
N TYR A 147 -5.68 -3.46 -8.45
CA TYR A 147 -6.25 -4.07 -7.26
C TYR A 147 -5.72 -3.38 -6.01
N ILE A 148 -6.60 -2.83 -5.18
CA ILE A 148 -6.26 -2.12 -3.95
C ILE A 148 -6.74 -2.92 -2.75
N CYS A 149 -5.83 -3.22 -1.81
CA CYS A 149 -6.12 -4.05 -0.64
C CYS A 149 -6.39 -3.19 0.60
N ALA A 150 -7.45 -3.51 1.32
CA ALA A 150 -7.74 -2.99 2.66
C ALA A 150 -8.15 -4.12 3.61
N THR A 151 -8.18 -3.85 4.90
CA THR A 151 -8.59 -4.79 5.94
C THR A 151 -9.95 -4.39 6.51
N SER A 152 -10.97 -5.26 6.40
CA SER A 152 -12.25 -5.05 7.10
C SER A 152 -12.03 -5.09 8.60
N VAL A 153 -12.46 -4.06 9.31
CA VAL A 153 -12.31 -3.95 10.77
C VAL A 153 -13.18 -4.98 11.48
N GLN A 154 -14.41 -5.17 10.97
CA GLN A 154 -15.39 -6.05 11.61
C GLN A 154 -15.04 -7.53 11.44
N THR A 155 -14.48 -7.92 10.30
CA THR A 155 -14.25 -9.34 9.97
C THR A 155 -12.80 -9.77 10.06
N GLY A 156 -11.86 -8.81 10.03
CA GLY A 156 -10.42 -9.09 9.91
C GLY A 156 -10.02 -9.70 8.56
N LYS A 157 -10.89 -9.64 7.55
CA LYS A 157 -10.62 -10.18 6.21
C LYS A 157 -10.06 -9.11 5.29
N VAL A 158 -9.26 -9.56 4.30
CA VAL A 158 -8.85 -8.69 3.21
C VAL A 158 -10.05 -8.35 2.33
N ARG A 159 -10.18 -7.07 1.97
CA ARG A 159 -11.03 -6.57 0.89
C ARG A 159 -10.13 -6.13 -0.25
N VAL A 160 -10.47 -6.51 -1.47
CA VAL A 160 -9.79 -6.03 -2.68
C VAL A 160 -10.79 -5.20 -3.47
N PHE A 161 -10.43 -3.95 -3.73
CA PHE A 161 -11.16 -3.04 -4.60
C PHE A 161 -10.55 -3.08 -6.00
N SER A 162 -11.39 -3.12 -7.04
CA SER A 162 -10.95 -3.14 -8.43
C SER A 162 -11.98 -2.47 -9.35
N GLY A 163 -11.55 -2.05 -10.55
CA GLY A 163 -12.43 -1.40 -11.50
C GLY A 163 -13.13 -0.19 -10.89
N THR A 164 -14.45 -0.13 -11.01
CA THR A 164 -15.30 0.98 -10.52
C THR A 164 -15.44 1.04 -8.99
N ASP A 165 -15.01 0.01 -8.25
CA ASP A 165 -14.96 0.03 -6.77
C ASP A 165 -13.82 0.91 -6.26
N ILE A 166 -12.85 1.24 -7.11
CA ILE A 166 -11.72 2.09 -6.72
C ILE A 166 -12.20 3.53 -6.63
N SER A 167 -11.99 4.14 -5.47
CA SER A 167 -12.40 5.51 -5.15
C SER A 167 -11.40 6.16 -4.19
N THR A 168 -11.54 7.46 -3.93
CA THR A 168 -10.79 8.13 -2.87
C THR A 168 -10.85 7.33 -1.57
N ASP A 169 -12.04 6.89 -1.16
CA ASP A 169 -12.21 6.18 0.11
C ASP A 169 -11.56 4.79 0.08
N ALA A 170 -11.55 4.07 -1.05
CA ALA A 170 -10.85 2.80 -1.18
C ALA A 170 -9.32 2.95 -1.03
N ILE A 171 -8.73 3.99 -1.64
CA ILE A 171 -7.29 4.28 -1.51
C ILE A 171 -6.97 4.71 -0.07
N LEU A 172 -7.80 5.58 0.53
CA LEU A 172 -7.64 6.00 1.92
C LEU A 172 -7.81 4.84 2.91
N ALA A 173 -8.73 3.92 2.66
CA ALA A 173 -8.91 2.70 3.44
C ALA A 173 -7.64 1.84 3.42
N SER A 174 -7.06 1.67 2.22
CA SER A 174 -5.81 0.93 2.04
C SER A 174 -4.63 1.52 2.81
N ALA A 175 -4.63 2.84 3.06
CA ALA A 175 -3.57 3.55 3.77
C ALA A 175 -3.96 3.98 5.20
N CYS A 176 -5.05 3.42 5.75
CA CYS A 176 -5.61 3.81 7.04
C CYS A 176 -4.97 3.05 8.20
N LEU A 177 -3.82 3.52 8.69
CA LEU A 177 -3.21 3.00 9.92
C LEU A 177 -4.06 3.39 11.15
N PRO A 178 -4.57 2.43 11.93
CA PRO A 178 -5.57 2.67 12.99
C PRO A 178 -5.07 3.56 14.14
N ASN A 179 -3.74 3.61 14.35
CA ASN A 179 -3.14 4.45 15.38
C ASN A 179 -3.01 5.92 14.96
N ILE A 180 -3.19 6.22 13.66
CA ILE A 180 -3.01 7.55 13.08
C ILE A 180 -4.30 8.09 12.49
N PHE A 181 -5.09 7.22 11.87
CA PHE A 181 -6.30 7.59 11.12
C PHE A 181 -7.55 6.91 11.67
N GLN A 182 -8.69 7.63 11.60
CA GLN A 182 -10.00 7.01 11.81
C GLN A 182 -10.29 6.03 10.67
N ALA A 183 -10.97 4.92 10.96
CA ALA A 183 -11.37 3.95 9.96
C ALA A 183 -12.19 4.62 8.83
N ILE A 184 -11.99 4.15 7.62
CA ILE A 184 -12.75 4.63 6.46
C ILE A 184 -13.97 3.72 6.31
N GLU A 185 -15.16 4.33 6.38
CA GLU A 185 -16.42 3.63 6.17
C GLU A 185 -16.84 3.70 4.71
N ILE A 186 -16.96 2.54 4.06
CA ILE A 186 -17.36 2.42 2.66
C ILE A 186 -18.70 1.64 2.62
N PRO A 187 -19.73 2.15 1.94
CA PRO A 187 -20.96 1.40 1.75
C PRO A 187 -20.71 0.19 0.84
N ASP A 188 -21.22 -0.97 1.24
CA ASP A 188 -21.24 -2.15 0.41
C ASP A 188 -22.30 -1.96 -0.68
N PRO A 189 -21.94 -2.08 -1.97
CA PRO A 189 -22.85 -1.79 -3.07
C PRO A 189 -24.01 -2.80 -3.17
N GLU A 190 -23.85 -4.03 -2.65
CA GLU A 190 -24.87 -5.07 -2.73
C GLU A 190 -25.86 -4.98 -1.58
N THR A 191 -25.39 -4.72 -0.38
CA THR A 191 -26.21 -4.74 0.85
C THR A 191 -26.59 -3.38 1.36
N GLY A 192 -25.89 -2.32 0.94
CA GLY A 192 -26.00 -0.97 1.46
C GLY A 192 -25.47 -0.81 2.91
N ALA A 193 -24.99 -1.88 3.52
CA ALA A 193 -24.36 -1.84 4.83
C ALA A 193 -23.01 -1.09 4.74
N ARG A 194 -22.64 -0.36 5.80
CA ARG A 194 -21.35 0.29 5.90
C ARG A 194 -20.34 -0.61 6.59
N ASP A 195 -19.26 -0.89 5.89
CA ASP A 195 -18.12 -1.62 6.43
C ASP A 195 -16.97 -0.64 6.69
N ALA A 196 -16.30 -0.80 7.82
CA ALA A 196 -15.15 0.03 8.19
C ALA A 196 -13.84 -0.66 7.82
N TYR A 197 -12.88 0.11 7.29
CA TYR A 197 -11.63 -0.43 6.80
C TYR A 197 -10.42 0.24 7.43
N TRP A 198 -9.40 -0.57 7.68
CA TRP A 198 -8.04 -0.19 8.02
C TRP A 198 -7.05 -0.54 6.90
N ASP A 199 -5.79 -0.13 7.09
CA ASP A 199 -4.68 -0.41 6.18
C ASP A 199 -4.65 -1.90 5.78
N GLY A 200 -4.51 -2.13 4.49
CA GLY A 200 -4.43 -3.48 3.93
C GLY A 200 -3.22 -4.26 4.40
N GLY A 201 -2.20 -3.58 4.91
CA GLY A 201 -0.97 -4.18 5.42
C GLY A 201 -1.16 -5.28 6.47
N TYR A 202 -2.28 -5.25 7.20
CA TYR A 202 -2.59 -6.27 8.21
C TYR A 202 -3.02 -7.61 7.61
N THR A 203 -3.68 -7.62 6.44
CA THR A 203 -4.27 -8.85 5.87
C THR A 203 -3.82 -9.18 4.44
N GLY A 204 -3.34 -8.18 3.68
CA GLY A 204 -2.84 -8.34 2.32
C GLY A 204 -1.84 -7.25 1.96
N ASN A 205 -0.54 -7.49 2.11
CA ASN A 205 0.51 -6.49 1.87
C ASN A 205 1.49 -6.89 0.74
N PRO A 206 1.10 -6.77 -0.50
CA PRO A 206 -0.26 -6.79 -0.99
C PRO A 206 -0.81 -8.21 -1.07
N ALA A 207 -2.13 -8.36 -1.28
CA ALA A 207 -2.72 -9.64 -1.63
C ALA A 207 -2.31 -10.05 -3.05
N LEU A 208 -1.79 -11.26 -3.24
CA LEU A 208 -1.32 -11.75 -4.53
C LEU A 208 -2.39 -12.51 -5.31
N PHE A 209 -3.40 -13.05 -4.62
CA PHE A 209 -4.41 -13.92 -5.23
C PHE A 209 -5.18 -13.29 -6.41
N PRO A 210 -5.40 -11.93 -6.50
CA PRO A 210 -6.05 -11.35 -7.68
C PRO A 210 -5.24 -11.55 -8.97
N LEU A 211 -3.91 -11.74 -8.84
CA LEU A 211 -3.00 -11.94 -9.95
C LEU A 211 -2.92 -13.42 -10.41
N PHE A 212 -3.64 -14.34 -9.74
CA PHE A 212 -3.60 -15.76 -10.09
C PHE A 212 -4.59 -16.15 -11.19
N ARG A 213 -5.26 -15.18 -11.78
CA ARG A 213 -6.14 -15.41 -12.95
C ARG A 213 -5.33 -15.93 -14.13
N HIS A 214 -5.90 -16.83 -14.91
CA HIS A 214 -5.22 -17.47 -16.04
C HIS A 214 -4.95 -16.55 -17.24
N ASP A 215 -5.73 -15.47 -17.37
CA ASP A 215 -5.59 -14.46 -18.42
C ASP A 215 -4.45 -13.44 -18.13
N LEU A 216 -3.95 -13.42 -16.90
CA LEU A 216 -2.79 -12.62 -16.51
C LEU A 216 -1.46 -13.37 -16.70
N PRO A 217 -0.33 -12.68 -16.87
CA PRO A 217 1.00 -13.31 -16.96
C PRO A 217 1.36 -14.16 -15.74
N ASP A 218 2.21 -15.16 -15.95
CA ASP A 218 2.73 -16.00 -14.85
C ASP A 218 3.79 -15.28 -14.01
N ASP A 219 4.53 -14.36 -14.61
CA ASP A 219 5.57 -13.59 -13.93
C ASP A 219 4.95 -12.53 -13.01
N LEU A 220 5.36 -12.55 -11.75
CA LEU A 220 4.91 -11.69 -10.68
C LEU A 220 6.12 -11.03 -10.01
N ILE A 221 6.26 -9.73 -10.15
CA ILE A 221 7.31 -8.95 -9.50
C ILE A 221 6.76 -8.34 -8.22
N VAL A 222 7.34 -8.70 -7.09
CA VAL A 222 7.01 -8.15 -5.78
C VAL A 222 8.02 -7.05 -5.43
N VAL A 223 7.57 -5.82 -5.29
CA VAL A 223 8.39 -4.72 -4.76
C VAL A 223 8.24 -4.74 -3.24
N ASN A 224 9.28 -5.27 -2.56
CA ASN A 224 9.29 -5.46 -1.12
C ASN A 224 10.00 -4.29 -0.44
N ILE A 225 9.28 -3.53 0.38
CA ILE A 225 9.80 -2.34 1.06
C ILE A 225 9.87 -2.48 2.57
N ASN A 226 9.35 -3.58 3.12
CA ASN A 226 9.47 -3.87 4.55
C ASN A 226 10.54 -4.94 4.76
N PRO A 227 11.55 -4.72 5.62
CA PRO A 227 12.61 -5.67 5.87
C PRO A 227 12.09 -7.03 6.32
N LEU A 228 12.41 -8.09 5.56
CA LEU A 228 12.07 -9.47 5.92
C LEU A 228 12.99 -9.99 7.03
N VAL A 229 14.26 -9.60 6.98
CA VAL A 229 15.29 -10.04 7.92
C VAL A 229 15.88 -8.83 8.64
N ARG A 230 16.14 -8.97 9.93
CA ARG A 230 16.95 -8.08 10.75
C ARG A 230 18.05 -8.90 11.42
N GLU A 231 19.29 -8.44 11.37
CA GLU A 231 20.43 -9.12 11.99
C GLU A 231 20.38 -9.02 13.51
N ASP A 232 20.02 -7.83 14.03
CA ASP A 232 19.97 -7.58 15.45
C ASP A 232 18.58 -7.73 16.06
N VAL A 233 18.53 -8.24 17.28
CA VAL A 233 17.31 -8.26 18.09
C VAL A 233 17.06 -6.86 18.64
N PRO A 234 15.90 -6.23 18.38
CA PRO A 234 15.58 -4.90 18.85
C PRO A 234 15.48 -4.86 20.39
N LYS A 235 16.04 -3.80 21.01
CA LYS A 235 16.11 -3.68 22.47
C LYS A 235 15.37 -2.44 23.00
N THR A 236 15.21 -1.39 22.18
CA THR A 236 14.45 -0.21 22.60
C THR A 236 12.95 -0.41 22.31
N ALA A 237 12.08 0.26 23.07
CA ALA A 237 10.62 0.16 22.84
C ALA A 237 10.25 0.58 21.40
N HIS A 238 10.90 1.60 20.85
CA HIS A 238 10.70 2.06 19.48
C HIS A 238 11.09 1.00 18.45
N ASP A 239 12.27 0.40 18.58
CA ASP A 239 12.75 -0.63 17.65
C ASP A 239 11.93 -1.90 17.72
N ILE A 240 11.49 -2.28 18.94
CA ILE A 240 10.57 -3.42 19.16
C ILE A 240 9.25 -3.16 18.43
N GLN A 241 8.66 -1.97 18.59
CA GLN A 241 7.39 -1.63 17.93
C GLN A 241 7.56 -1.62 16.41
N ASN A 242 8.64 -1.06 15.89
CA ASN A 242 8.94 -1.07 14.46
C ASN A 242 9.05 -2.51 13.94
N ARG A 243 9.76 -3.38 14.67
CA ARG A 243 9.90 -4.79 14.26
C ARG A 243 8.57 -5.56 14.29
N VAL A 244 7.74 -5.31 15.29
CA VAL A 244 6.39 -5.89 15.38
C VAL A 244 5.55 -5.48 14.15
N ASN A 245 5.61 -4.21 13.77
CA ASN A 245 4.92 -3.72 12.57
C ASN A 245 5.47 -4.40 11.30
N GLU A 246 6.79 -4.45 11.10
CA GLU A 246 7.41 -5.12 9.95
C GLU A 246 6.99 -6.60 9.85
N ILE A 247 7.00 -7.33 10.96
CA ILE A 247 6.57 -8.73 11.01
C ILE A 247 5.09 -8.84 10.65
N SER A 248 4.24 -7.97 11.21
CA SER A 248 2.81 -7.95 10.93
C SER A 248 2.56 -7.71 9.44
N PHE A 249 3.15 -6.66 8.87
CA PHE A 249 2.98 -6.29 7.47
C PHE A 249 3.56 -7.28 6.46
N ASN A 250 4.58 -8.07 6.85
CA ASN A 250 5.13 -9.13 6.02
C ASN A 250 4.38 -10.46 6.14
N SER A 251 3.59 -10.65 7.20
CA SER A 251 3.03 -11.97 7.53
C SER A 251 2.08 -12.51 6.47
N SER A 252 1.26 -11.64 5.86
CA SER A 252 0.33 -12.01 4.78
C SER A 252 1.08 -12.43 3.51
N LEU A 253 2.05 -11.62 3.08
CA LEU A 253 2.89 -11.92 1.91
C LEU A 253 3.62 -13.26 2.08
N LEU A 254 4.26 -13.49 3.23
CA LEU A 254 4.97 -14.74 3.49
C LEU A 254 4.04 -15.97 3.47
N ARG A 255 2.79 -15.83 3.90
CA ARG A 255 1.79 -16.91 3.81
C ARG A 255 1.41 -17.21 2.36
N GLU A 256 1.20 -16.18 1.54
CA GLU A 256 0.90 -16.36 0.12
C GLU A 256 2.09 -16.95 -0.64
N LEU A 257 3.33 -16.51 -0.37
CA LEU A 257 4.53 -17.08 -0.97
C LEU A 257 4.70 -18.58 -0.63
N ARG A 258 4.35 -18.99 0.61
CA ARG A 258 4.33 -20.42 0.98
C ARG A 258 3.27 -21.20 0.20
N ALA A 259 2.08 -20.61 0.00
CA ALA A 259 1.02 -21.25 -0.79
C ALA A 259 1.45 -21.40 -2.25
N ILE A 260 2.06 -20.37 -2.84
CA ILE A 260 2.64 -20.43 -4.20
C ILE A 260 3.69 -21.54 -4.29
N SER A 261 4.64 -21.58 -3.35
CA SER A 261 5.69 -22.61 -3.31
C SER A 261 5.09 -24.02 -3.20
N PHE A 262 4.04 -24.19 -2.41
CA PHE A 262 3.34 -25.48 -2.29
C PHE A 262 2.69 -25.88 -3.61
N VAL A 263 1.97 -24.98 -4.28
CA VAL A 263 1.34 -25.24 -5.58
C VAL A 263 2.40 -25.55 -6.64
N GLN A 264 3.49 -24.80 -6.69
CA GLN A 264 4.60 -25.07 -7.62
C GLN A 264 5.20 -26.46 -7.43
N ARG A 265 5.35 -26.92 -6.19
CA ARG A 265 5.81 -28.29 -5.89
C ARG A 265 4.82 -29.34 -6.42
N LEU A 266 3.52 -29.19 -6.17
CA LEU A 266 2.49 -30.11 -6.68
C LEU A 266 2.49 -30.20 -8.21
N LEU A 267 2.68 -29.06 -8.90
CA LEU A 267 2.80 -29.00 -10.35
C LEU A 267 4.08 -29.69 -10.86
N ALA A 268 5.20 -29.54 -10.14
CA ALA A 268 6.48 -30.16 -10.48
C ALA A 268 6.46 -31.68 -10.27
N GLU A 269 5.79 -32.15 -9.22
CA GLU A 269 5.60 -33.57 -8.90
C GLU A 269 4.55 -34.25 -9.79
N GLY A 270 3.80 -33.49 -10.60
CA GLY A 270 2.73 -34.00 -11.44
C GLY A 270 1.47 -34.41 -10.68
N THR A 271 1.36 -34.07 -9.39
CA THR A 271 0.18 -34.37 -8.55
C THR A 271 -1.04 -33.56 -9.00
N VAL A 272 -0.81 -32.38 -9.60
CA VAL A 272 -1.84 -31.54 -10.23
C VAL A 272 -1.50 -31.39 -11.70
N GLU A 273 -2.52 -31.56 -12.56
CA GLU A 273 -2.35 -31.38 -14.00
C GLU A 273 -1.97 -29.93 -14.34
N ARG A 274 -1.01 -29.80 -15.27
CA ARG A 274 -0.65 -28.49 -15.82
C ARG A 274 -1.88 -27.82 -16.46
N GLY A 275 -2.14 -26.56 -16.10
CA GLY A 275 -3.29 -25.79 -16.58
C GLY A 275 -4.50 -25.75 -15.62
N ARG A 276 -4.57 -26.63 -14.60
CA ARG A 276 -5.59 -26.50 -13.55
C ARG A 276 -5.25 -25.43 -12.51
N MET A 277 -3.97 -25.18 -12.28
CA MET A 277 -3.48 -24.12 -11.42
C MET A 277 -2.44 -23.29 -12.17
N LYS A 278 -2.43 -22.00 -11.91
CA LYS A 278 -1.45 -21.08 -12.47
C LYS A 278 -0.07 -21.34 -11.89
N ARG A 279 0.95 -21.31 -12.74
CA ARG A 279 2.35 -21.36 -12.32
C ARG A 279 2.86 -19.95 -12.07
N ALA A 280 2.65 -19.42 -10.86
CA ALA A 280 3.16 -18.09 -10.51
C ALA A 280 4.71 -18.11 -10.38
N LEU A 281 5.40 -17.30 -11.16
CA LEU A 281 6.85 -17.11 -11.13
C LEU A 281 7.15 -15.82 -10.37
N VAL A 282 7.57 -15.95 -9.12
CA VAL A 282 7.76 -14.80 -8.23
C VAL A 282 9.20 -14.29 -8.33
N HIS A 283 9.34 -12.99 -8.58
CA HIS A 283 10.57 -12.21 -8.56
C HIS A 283 10.45 -11.16 -7.46
N MET A 284 11.46 -11.02 -6.60
CA MET A 284 11.45 -10.02 -5.53
C MET A 284 12.53 -8.97 -5.75
N ILE A 285 12.15 -7.72 -5.59
CA ILE A 285 13.04 -6.54 -5.63
C ILE A 285 13.04 -5.89 -4.24
#